data_e1920f7caecfc14fd706e82fe110b266
#
_entry.id   e1920f7caecfc14fd706e82fe110b266
#
_cell.length_a   1.000
_cell.length_b   1.000
_cell.length_c   1.000
_cell.angle_alpha   90.00
_cell.angle_beta   90.00
_cell.angle_gamma   90.00
#
_symmetry.space_group_name_H-M   'P 1'
#
loop_
_entity.id
_entity.type
_entity.pdbx_description
1 polymer ?
#
loop_
_entity_poly.entity_id
_entity_poly.type
_entity_poly.pdbx_seq_one_letter_code
_entity_poly.pdbx_strand_id
1 'polypeptide(L)'
;MNALFSALASFLLFSSMAAHAQELSREQAAQALSKADAQTRRDGVSRLGEVGTMADATLLVTALRDADEDVRDRAEKAMWRIWARSGDQEVDKLYQLGVEQMNGGDLRQSIDTFTRIIELKPDFAEGWNKRATLYFLVGDLRKSLADCDEVMKRNPYHFGALAGYAQIYVRLGYYDRALEYSRRALKINPNMDAVRRNIDLIDGLVEQRRRQTI
;
A
#
# COMPACT_ATOMS: atom_id res chain seq x y z
N MET A 1 -68.82 -47.81 12.99
CA MET A 1 -68.40 -46.75 13.95
C MET A 1 -66.90 -46.82 14.06
N ASN A 2 -66.21 -46.08 13.22
CA ASN A 2 -64.74 -45.81 13.38
C ASN A 2 -64.45 -44.44 12.76
N ALA A 3 -64.12 -43.51 13.61
CA ALA A 3 -63.73 -42.16 13.23
C ALA A 3 -62.24 -42.16 12.89
N LEU A 4 -61.89 -41.80 11.66
CA LEU A 4 -60.51 -41.52 11.20
C LEU A 4 -60.22 -40.07 11.42
N PHE A 5 -59.31 -39.79 12.37
CA PHE A 5 -58.70 -38.50 12.54
C PHE A 5 -57.58 -38.31 11.49
N SER A 6 -57.78 -37.37 10.57
CA SER A 6 -56.78 -36.93 9.60
C SER A 6 -55.99 -35.81 10.23
N ALA A 7 -54.74 -36.04 10.59
CA ALA A 7 -53.82 -35.00 11.05
C ALA A 7 -53.14 -34.35 9.83
N LEU A 8 -53.51 -33.12 9.50
CA LEU A 8 -52.77 -32.27 8.55
C LEU A 8 -51.49 -31.77 9.26
N ALA A 9 -50.36 -32.32 8.89
CA ALA A 9 -49.05 -31.78 9.24
C ALA A 9 -48.72 -30.64 8.28
N SER A 10 -48.89 -29.41 8.74
CA SER A 10 -48.39 -28.20 8.02
C SER A 10 -46.89 -28.12 8.14
N PHE A 11 -46.19 -28.50 7.07
CA PHE A 11 -44.73 -28.30 6.95
C PHE A 11 -44.48 -26.82 6.63
N LEU A 12 -44.17 -26.03 7.66
CA LEU A 12 -43.64 -24.67 7.49
C LEU A 12 -42.19 -24.81 7.00
N LEU A 13 -42.01 -24.66 5.71
CA LEU A 13 -40.69 -24.43 5.08
C LEU A 13 -40.18 -23.06 5.51
N PHE A 14 -39.39 -23.03 6.59
CA PHE A 14 -38.49 -21.89 6.87
C PHE A 14 -37.42 -21.86 5.79
N SER A 15 -37.69 -21.15 4.72
CA SER A 15 -36.66 -20.72 3.78
C SER A 15 -35.76 -19.73 4.50
N SER A 16 -34.63 -20.22 5.04
CA SER A 16 -33.55 -19.36 5.52
C SER A 16 -32.92 -18.69 4.30
N MET A 17 -33.46 -17.54 3.91
CA MET A 17 -32.71 -16.60 3.09
C MET A 17 -31.52 -16.11 3.95
N ALA A 18 -30.39 -16.81 3.83
CA ALA A 18 -29.12 -16.25 4.21
C ALA A 18 -28.97 -14.96 3.38
N ALA A 19 -29.22 -13.81 4.01
CA ALA A 19 -28.93 -12.52 3.43
C ALA A 19 -27.41 -12.50 3.20
N HIS A 20 -26.98 -12.78 1.98
CA HIS A 20 -25.65 -12.43 1.56
C HIS A 20 -25.59 -10.92 1.70
N ALA A 21 -24.85 -10.44 2.71
CA ALA A 21 -24.56 -9.02 2.83
C ALA A 21 -23.95 -8.61 1.48
N GLN A 22 -24.70 -7.81 0.71
CA GLN A 22 -24.26 -7.37 -0.61
C GLN A 22 -22.98 -6.57 -0.42
N GLU A 23 -21.88 -7.03 -1.00
CA GLU A 23 -20.61 -6.33 -0.92
C GLU A 23 -20.77 -4.89 -1.47
N LEU A 24 -20.18 -3.92 -0.77
CA LEU A 24 -20.27 -2.52 -1.19
C LEU A 24 -19.68 -2.35 -2.61
N SER A 25 -20.34 -1.57 -3.47
CA SER A 25 -19.74 -1.09 -4.70
C SER A 25 -18.56 -0.15 -4.38
N ARG A 26 -17.71 0.15 -5.37
CA ARG A 26 -16.61 1.12 -5.19
C ARG A 26 -17.13 2.48 -4.73
N GLU A 27 -18.21 2.97 -5.30
CA GLU A 27 -18.84 4.25 -4.97
C GLU A 27 -19.42 4.26 -3.55
N GLN A 28 -20.08 3.17 -3.15
CA GLN A 28 -20.60 2.99 -1.79
C GLN A 28 -19.45 2.93 -0.78
N ALA A 29 -18.36 2.23 -1.10
CA ALA A 29 -17.18 2.14 -0.27
C ALA A 29 -16.51 3.53 -0.10
N ALA A 30 -16.41 4.31 -1.16
CA ALA A 30 -15.90 5.68 -1.08
C ALA A 30 -16.80 6.60 -0.21
N GLN A 31 -18.12 6.49 -0.34
CA GLN A 31 -19.06 7.23 0.48
C GLN A 31 -19.02 6.81 1.96
N ALA A 32 -18.70 5.56 2.25
CA ALA A 32 -18.59 5.06 3.62
C ALA A 32 -17.51 5.78 4.43
N LEU A 33 -16.43 6.26 3.80
CA LEU A 33 -15.34 6.96 4.47
C LEU A 33 -15.75 8.29 5.12
N SER A 34 -16.86 8.89 4.71
CA SER A 34 -17.40 10.12 5.29
C SER A 34 -18.39 9.90 6.43
N LYS A 35 -18.69 8.66 6.81
CA LYS A 35 -19.68 8.35 7.84
C LYS A 35 -19.10 8.53 9.25
N ALA A 36 -19.98 8.90 10.19
CA ALA A 36 -19.58 9.09 11.59
C ALA A 36 -19.16 7.79 12.28
N ASP A 37 -19.82 6.67 11.93
CA ASP A 37 -19.54 5.36 12.48
C ASP A 37 -18.20 4.81 11.98
N ALA A 38 -17.31 4.46 12.91
CA ALA A 38 -15.97 3.96 12.59
C ALA A 38 -16.01 2.59 11.88
N GLN A 39 -16.96 1.70 12.25
CA GLN A 39 -17.05 0.40 11.59
C GLN A 39 -17.40 0.55 10.11
N THR A 40 -18.35 1.43 9.78
CA THR A 40 -18.70 1.76 8.40
C THR A 40 -17.49 2.29 7.61
N ARG A 41 -16.65 3.15 8.23
CA ARG A 41 -15.42 3.63 7.58
C ARG A 41 -14.39 2.51 7.38
N ARG A 42 -14.21 1.61 8.37
CA ARG A 42 -13.32 0.43 8.27
C ARG A 42 -13.73 -0.47 7.10
N ASP A 43 -15.02 -0.73 6.96
CA ASP A 43 -15.55 -1.58 5.89
C ASP A 43 -15.37 -0.91 4.52
N GLY A 44 -15.65 0.40 4.44
CA GLY A 44 -15.44 1.18 3.23
C GLY A 44 -13.97 1.18 2.78
N VAL A 45 -13.03 1.42 3.70
CA VAL A 45 -11.58 1.39 3.39
C VAL A 45 -11.13 -0.01 2.97
N SER A 46 -11.59 -1.06 3.67
CA SER A 46 -11.25 -2.44 3.31
C SER A 46 -11.74 -2.77 1.90
N ARG A 47 -12.97 -2.38 1.58
CA ARG A 47 -13.56 -2.61 0.25
C ARG A 47 -12.84 -1.82 -0.83
N LEU A 48 -12.45 -0.56 -0.58
CA LEU A 48 -11.61 0.20 -1.52
C LEU A 48 -10.27 -0.50 -1.77
N GLY A 49 -9.69 -1.15 -0.77
CA GLY A 49 -8.49 -1.97 -0.97
C GLY A 49 -8.70 -3.10 -1.97
N GLU A 50 -9.93 -3.62 -2.12
CA GLU A 50 -10.28 -4.70 -3.05
C GLU A 50 -10.65 -4.19 -4.45
N VAL A 51 -11.51 -3.18 -4.53
CA VAL A 51 -12.10 -2.71 -5.79
C VAL A 51 -11.67 -1.30 -6.20
N GLY A 52 -10.96 -0.57 -5.35
CA GLY A 52 -10.51 0.79 -5.60
C GLY A 52 -9.40 0.87 -6.65
N THR A 53 -9.16 2.07 -7.12
CA THR A 53 -8.15 2.41 -8.13
C THR A 53 -7.31 3.60 -7.66
N MET A 54 -6.33 4.02 -8.47
CA MET A 54 -5.56 5.24 -8.20
C MET A 54 -6.43 6.51 -8.07
N ALA A 55 -7.64 6.52 -8.63
CA ALA A 55 -8.58 7.63 -8.46
C ALA A 55 -9.05 7.80 -6.99
N ASP A 56 -8.96 6.74 -6.19
CA ASP A 56 -9.35 6.76 -4.77
C ASP A 56 -8.18 7.16 -3.84
N ALA A 57 -6.98 7.38 -4.37
CA ALA A 57 -5.78 7.64 -3.58
C ALA A 57 -5.95 8.81 -2.62
N THR A 58 -6.57 9.91 -3.04
CA THR A 58 -6.80 11.08 -2.18
C THR A 58 -7.70 10.77 -0.98
N LEU A 59 -8.74 9.95 -1.18
CA LEU A 59 -9.64 9.51 -0.10
C LEU A 59 -8.87 8.67 0.91
N LEU A 60 -8.05 7.73 0.43
CA LEU A 60 -7.23 6.87 1.29
C LEU A 60 -6.14 7.66 2.02
N VAL A 61 -5.50 8.65 1.39
CA VAL A 61 -4.57 9.57 2.06
C VAL A 61 -5.26 10.34 3.20
N THR A 62 -6.52 10.72 3.02
CA THR A 62 -7.32 11.33 4.11
C THR A 62 -7.59 10.31 5.22
N ALA A 63 -7.95 9.07 4.87
CA ALA A 63 -8.20 8.00 5.84
C ALA A 63 -6.95 7.59 6.64
N LEU A 64 -5.73 7.83 6.15
CA LEU A 64 -4.48 7.67 6.95
C LEU A 64 -4.42 8.59 8.17
N ARG A 65 -5.33 9.57 8.29
CA ARG A 65 -5.43 10.51 9.43
C ARG A 65 -6.73 10.36 10.20
N ASP A 66 -7.45 9.27 9.97
CA ASP A 66 -8.69 9.00 10.71
C ASP A 66 -8.43 8.94 12.22
N ALA A 67 -9.43 9.34 13.01
CA ALA A 67 -9.35 9.22 14.46
C ALA A 67 -9.21 7.76 14.91
N ASP A 68 -9.83 6.83 14.18
CA ASP A 68 -9.79 5.40 14.45
C ASP A 68 -8.53 4.75 13.87
N GLU A 69 -7.79 4.04 14.71
CA GLU A 69 -6.53 3.41 14.34
C GLU A 69 -6.70 2.31 13.28
N ASP A 70 -7.75 1.48 13.41
CA ASP A 70 -8.01 0.42 12.43
C ASP A 70 -8.35 0.99 11.04
N VAL A 71 -9.00 2.15 10.97
CA VAL A 71 -9.23 2.85 9.69
C VAL A 71 -7.90 3.27 9.07
N ARG A 72 -6.97 3.84 9.87
CA ARG A 72 -5.65 4.23 9.37
C ARG A 72 -4.84 3.05 8.84
N ASP A 73 -4.80 1.95 9.60
CA ASP A 73 -4.09 0.73 9.21
C ASP A 73 -4.66 0.09 7.94
N ARG A 74 -5.99 0.06 7.84
CA ARG A 74 -6.67 -0.46 6.65
C ARG A 74 -6.42 0.45 5.44
N ALA A 75 -6.36 1.77 5.63
CA ALA A 75 -6.08 2.73 4.57
C ALA A 75 -4.67 2.51 3.99
N GLU A 76 -3.67 2.32 4.83
CA GLU A 76 -2.32 1.99 4.38
C GLU A 76 -2.30 0.69 3.57
N LYS A 77 -2.91 -0.38 4.10
CA LYS A 77 -3.03 -1.67 3.40
C LYS A 77 -3.79 -1.55 2.08
N ALA A 78 -4.86 -0.75 2.05
CA ALA A 78 -5.63 -0.51 0.83
C ALA A 78 -4.78 0.20 -0.23
N MET A 79 -3.99 1.21 0.14
CA MET A 79 -3.08 1.90 -0.78
C MET A 79 -2.06 0.92 -1.38
N TRP A 80 -1.41 0.09 -0.56
CA TRP A 80 -0.48 -0.92 -1.06
C TRP A 80 -1.14 -1.92 -2.02
N ARG A 81 -2.37 -2.36 -1.73
CA ARG A 81 -3.13 -3.26 -2.61
C ARG A 81 -3.47 -2.61 -3.95
N ILE A 82 -3.88 -1.34 -3.94
CA ILE A 82 -4.19 -0.60 -5.17
C ILE A 82 -2.92 -0.40 -6.00
N TRP A 83 -1.81 -0.03 -5.38
CA TRP A 83 -0.55 0.18 -6.07
C TRP A 83 0.00 -1.10 -6.68
N ALA A 84 -0.21 -2.26 -6.04
CA ALA A 84 0.25 -3.55 -6.53
C ALA A 84 -0.56 -4.12 -7.72
N ARG A 85 -1.66 -3.48 -8.12
CA ARG A 85 -2.48 -3.90 -9.27
C ARG A 85 -2.14 -3.07 -10.49
N SER A 86 -1.63 -3.72 -11.52
CA SER A 86 -1.33 -3.05 -12.79
C SER A 86 -2.56 -2.86 -13.67
N GLY A 87 -3.61 -3.67 -13.47
CA GLY A 87 -4.78 -3.77 -14.34
C GLY A 87 -4.54 -4.61 -15.60
N ASP A 88 -3.40 -5.29 -15.68
CA ASP A 88 -3.04 -6.22 -16.74
C ASP A 88 -2.64 -7.55 -16.11
N GLN A 89 -3.32 -8.64 -16.51
CA GLN A 89 -3.12 -9.97 -15.92
C GLN A 89 -1.70 -10.53 -16.14
N GLU A 90 -1.08 -10.25 -17.30
CA GLU A 90 0.28 -10.71 -17.57
C GLU A 90 1.28 -9.98 -16.68
N VAL A 91 1.14 -8.67 -16.58
CA VAL A 91 1.98 -7.83 -15.71
C VAL A 91 1.80 -8.21 -14.23
N ASP A 92 0.56 -8.47 -13.79
CA ASP A 92 0.28 -8.87 -12.41
C ASP A 92 0.92 -10.24 -12.08
N LYS A 93 0.95 -11.20 -13.02
CA LYS A 93 1.67 -12.49 -12.86
C LYS A 93 3.18 -12.28 -12.78
N LEU A 94 3.75 -11.46 -13.65
CA LEU A 94 5.17 -11.11 -13.59
C LEU A 94 5.52 -10.38 -12.30
N TYR A 95 4.63 -9.53 -11.79
CA TYR A 95 4.83 -8.85 -10.51
C TYR A 95 4.94 -9.85 -9.36
N GLN A 96 4.04 -10.83 -9.28
CA GLN A 96 4.12 -11.88 -8.26
C GLN A 96 5.43 -12.68 -8.39
N LEU A 97 5.80 -13.10 -9.58
CA LEU A 97 7.07 -13.78 -9.84
C LEU A 97 8.28 -12.95 -9.37
N GLY A 98 8.31 -11.66 -9.73
CA GLY A 98 9.39 -10.77 -9.30
C GLY A 98 9.48 -10.61 -7.78
N VAL A 99 8.34 -10.56 -7.08
CA VAL A 99 8.29 -10.51 -5.61
C VAL A 99 8.76 -11.83 -5.01
N GLU A 100 8.38 -12.98 -5.55
CA GLU A 100 8.86 -14.30 -5.11
C GLU A 100 10.38 -14.42 -5.26
N GLN A 101 10.93 -14.04 -6.41
CA GLN A 101 12.37 -14.00 -6.67
C GLN A 101 13.12 -13.09 -5.66
N MET A 102 12.56 -11.90 -5.40
CA MET A 102 13.12 -10.97 -4.41
C MET A 102 13.16 -11.60 -3.01
N ASN A 103 12.08 -12.24 -2.59
CA ASN A 103 11.97 -12.89 -1.27
C ASN A 103 12.87 -14.14 -1.18
N GLY A 104 13.07 -14.84 -2.29
CA GLY A 104 13.99 -15.98 -2.40
C GLY A 104 15.47 -15.59 -2.45
N GLY A 105 15.78 -14.30 -2.59
CA GLY A 105 17.17 -13.80 -2.68
C GLY A 105 17.72 -13.77 -4.10
N ASP A 106 16.92 -14.13 -5.11
CA ASP A 106 17.30 -14.12 -6.53
C ASP A 106 17.25 -12.70 -7.12
N LEU A 107 17.99 -11.77 -6.49
CA LEU A 107 17.87 -10.33 -6.75
C LEU A 107 18.09 -9.96 -8.21
N ARG A 108 19.04 -10.64 -8.90
CA ARG A 108 19.31 -10.37 -10.32
C ARG A 108 18.13 -10.74 -11.20
N GLN A 109 17.57 -11.94 -11.03
CA GLN A 109 16.40 -12.39 -11.79
C GLN A 109 15.18 -11.49 -11.51
N SER A 110 15.03 -11.06 -10.26
CA SER A 110 13.97 -10.12 -9.87
C SER A 110 14.13 -8.77 -10.58
N ILE A 111 15.37 -8.23 -10.69
CA ILE A 111 15.64 -6.99 -11.46
C ILE A 111 15.24 -7.16 -12.94
N ASP A 112 15.57 -8.29 -13.55
CA ASP A 112 15.23 -8.59 -14.93
C ASP A 112 13.70 -8.68 -15.12
N THR A 113 13.02 -9.35 -14.18
CA THR A 113 11.54 -9.46 -14.18
C THR A 113 10.87 -8.09 -14.04
N PHE A 114 11.32 -7.24 -13.10
CA PHE A 114 10.76 -5.89 -12.98
C PHE A 114 11.15 -4.97 -14.14
N THR A 115 12.29 -5.20 -14.78
CA THR A 115 12.64 -4.49 -16.01
C THR A 115 11.66 -4.86 -17.13
N ARG A 116 11.33 -6.14 -17.27
CA ARG A 116 10.31 -6.59 -18.23
C ARG A 116 8.94 -6.00 -17.95
N ILE A 117 8.52 -5.91 -16.68
CA ILE A 117 7.27 -5.24 -16.28
C ILE A 117 7.26 -3.78 -16.74
N ILE A 118 8.36 -3.04 -16.53
CA ILE A 118 8.49 -1.64 -16.91
C ILE A 118 8.43 -1.46 -18.43
N GLU A 119 9.00 -2.38 -19.21
CA GLU A 119 8.89 -2.39 -20.68
C GLU A 119 7.46 -2.60 -21.15
N LEU A 120 6.73 -3.54 -20.54
CA LEU A 120 5.36 -3.87 -20.89
C LEU A 120 4.37 -2.79 -20.45
N LYS A 121 4.59 -2.22 -19.27
CA LYS A 121 3.68 -1.26 -18.64
C LYS A 121 4.45 -0.14 -17.93
N PRO A 122 5.02 0.81 -18.70
CA PRO A 122 5.87 1.86 -18.16
C PRO A 122 5.15 2.84 -17.22
N ASP A 123 3.82 2.88 -17.23
CA ASP A 123 2.98 3.67 -16.32
C ASP A 123 2.71 2.98 -14.97
N PHE A 124 3.06 1.71 -14.81
CA PHE A 124 2.89 0.96 -13.56
C PHE A 124 3.98 1.33 -12.54
N ALA A 125 3.67 2.27 -11.64
CA ALA A 125 4.61 2.83 -10.68
C ALA A 125 5.28 1.77 -9.79
N GLU A 126 4.56 0.71 -9.40
CA GLU A 126 5.08 -0.30 -8.49
C GLU A 126 6.16 -1.19 -9.14
N GLY A 127 6.15 -1.34 -10.46
CA GLY A 127 7.26 -1.98 -11.18
C GLY A 127 8.58 -1.25 -10.96
N TRP A 128 8.57 0.07 -11.09
CA TRP A 128 9.71 0.94 -10.80
C TRP A 128 10.09 0.90 -9.31
N ASN A 129 9.12 0.93 -8.40
CA ASN A 129 9.35 0.89 -6.96
C ASN A 129 10.06 -0.40 -6.51
N LYS A 130 9.62 -1.55 -7.00
CA LYS A 130 10.27 -2.83 -6.70
C LYS A 130 11.68 -2.90 -7.26
N ARG A 131 11.91 -2.43 -8.50
CA ARG A 131 13.25 -2.39 -9.07
C ARG A 131 14.17 -1.40 -8.32
N ALA A 132 13.65 -0.25 -7.89
CA ALA A 132 14.38 0.68 -7.02
C ALA A 132 14.84 -0.01 -5.73
N THR A 133 13.95 -0.75 -5.08
CA THR A 133 14.28 -1.53 -3.87
C THR A 133 15.40 -2.55 -4.14
N LEU A 134 15.31 -3.26 -5.26
CA LEU A 134 16.34 -4.24 -5.64
C LEU A 134 17.69 -3.58 -5.92
N TYR A 135 17.71 -2.45 -6.65
CA TYR A 135 18.93 -1.68 -6.86
C TYR A 135 19.54 -1.18 -5.55
N PHE A 136 18.71 -0.77 -4.58
CA PHE A 136 19.17 -0.43 -3.25
C PHE A 136 19.82 -1.63 -2.54
N LEU A 137 19.21 -2.80 -2.61
CA LEU A 137 19.72 -4.03 -1.99
C LEU A 137 21.08 -4.47 -2.58
N VAL A 138 21.25 -4.37 -3.91
CA VAL A 138 22.50 -4.69 -4.58
C VAL A 138 23.54 -3.56 -4.54
N GLY A 139 23.21 -2.40 -3.94
CA GLY A 139 24.11 -1.27 -3.77
C GLY A 139 24.21 -0.31 -4.96
N ASP A 140 23.41 -0.50 -6.01
CA ASP A 140 23.36 0.44 -7.14
C ASP A 140 22.46 1.64 -6.81
N LEU A 141 22.95 2.49 -5.90
CA LEU A 141 22.16 3.60 -5.35
C LEU A 141 21.76 4.62 -6.41
N ARG A 142 22.55 4.76 -7.48
CA ARG A 142 22.23 5.70 -8.57
C ARG A 142 20.99 5.23 -9.34
N LYS A 143 20.94 3.95 -9.73
CA LYS A 143 19.78 3.39 -10.40
C LYS A 143 18.55 3.37 -9.48
N SER A 144 18.77 3.08 -8.20
CA SER A 144 17.69 3.14 -7.20
C SER A 144 17.05 4.53 -7.13
N LEU A 145 17.84 5.61 -7.09
CA LEU A 145 17.34 7.00 -7.13
C LEU A 145 16.57 7.28 -8.42
N ALA A 146 17.11 6.90 -9.58
CA ALA A 146 16.46 7.12 -10.86
C ALA A 146 15.09 6.42 -10.94
N ASP A 147 14.98 5.19 -10.44
CA ASP A 147 13.71 4.48 -10.40
C ASP A 147 12.73 5.11 -9.38
N CYS A 148 13.21 5.59 -8.23
CA CYS A 148 12.37 6.37 -7.31
C CYS A 148 11.82 7.64 -7.97
N ASP A 149 12.61 8.35 -8.80
CA ASP A 149 12.12 9.50 -9.58
C ASP A 149 10.97 9.10 -10.49
N GLU A 150 11.06 7.94 -11.17
CA GLU A 150 10.01 7.42 -12.03
C GLU A 150 8.75 7.03 -11.24
N VAL A 151 8.89 6.48 -10.02
CA VAL A 151 7.75 6.24 -9.13
C VAL A 151 7.02 7.53 -8.80
N MET A 152 7.74 8.56 -8.36
CA MET A 152 7.11 9.82 -7.93
C MET A 152 6.44 10.60 -9.07
N LYS A 153 6.90 10.44 -10.31
CA LYS A 153 6.23 10.99 -11.51
C LYS A 153 4.86 10.35 -11.74
N ARG A 154 4.72 9.04 -11.47
CA ARG A 154 3.51 8.24 -11.71
C ARG A 154 2.56 8.21 -10.52
N ASN A 155 3.12 8.23 -9.32
CA ASN A 155 2.37 8.16 -8.08
C ASN A 155 2.94 9.14 -7.04
N PRO A 156 2.46 10.39 -7.00
CA PRO A 156 2.95 11.40 -6.06
C PRO A 156 2.62 11.09 -4.59
N TYR A 157 1.72 10.13 -4.33
CA TYR A 157 1.36 9.68 -2.98
C TYR A 157 2.20 8.50 -2.48
N HIS A 158 3.22 8.07 -3.22
CA HIS A 158 3.96 6.87 -2.90
C HIS A 158 4.93 7.09 -1.72
N PHE A 159 4.42 7.06 -0.51
CA PHE A 159 5.21 7.27 0.72
C PHE A 159 6.34 6.24 0.90
N GLY A 160 6.18 5.02 0.37
CA GLY A 160 7.24 4.00 0.37
C GLY A 160 8.45 4.41 -0.48
N ALA A 161 8.24 4.99 -1.67
CA ALA A 161 9.33 5.50 -2.49
C ALA A 161 10.04 6.69 -1.83
N LEU A 162 9.28 7.59 -1.18
CA LEU A 162 9.87 8.68 -0.40
C LEU A 162 10.72 8.17 0.77
N ALA A 163 10.29 7.12 1.47
CA ALA A 163 11.11 6.45 2.48
C ALA A 163 12.35 5.78 1.87
N GLY A 164 12.22 5.22 0.66
CA GLY A 164 13.34 4.67 -0.11
C GLY A 164 14.40 5.73 -0.42
N TYR A 165 14.00 6.92 -0.91
CA TYR A 165 14.93 8.05 -1.08
C TYR A 165 15.69 8.37 0.21
N ALA A 166 14.97 8.44 1.34
CA ALA A 166 15.59 8.75 2.62
C ALA A 166 16.68 7.72 2.96
N GLN A 167 16.40 6.44 2.80
CA GLN A 167 17.37 5.35 3.05
C GLN A 167 18.58 5.45 2.13
N ILE A 168 18.37 5.75 0.84
CA ILE A 168 19.46 5.92 -0.12
C ILE A 168 20.35 7.10 0.28
N TYR A 169 19.75 8.25 0.64
CA TYR A 169 20.50 9.42 1.05
C TYR A 169 21.25 9.22 2.37
N VAL A 170 20.72 8.44 3.31
CA VAL A 170 21.47 8.00 4.51
C VAL A 170 22.73 7.24 4.11
N ARG A 171 22.62 6.25 3.21
CA ARG A 171 23.78 5.47 2.71
C ARG A 171 24.82 6.33 1.99
N LEU A 172 24.37 7.40 1.32
CA LEU A 172 25.24 8.36 0.64
C LEU A 172 25.84 9.41 1.59
N GLY A 173 25.40 9.46 2.86
CA GLY A 173 25.82 10.47 3.84
C GLY A 173 25.21 11.87 3.64
N TYR A 174 24.16 11.98 2.81
CA TYR A 174 23.42 13.22 2.56
C TYR A 174 22.25 13.36 3.54
N TYR A 175 22.54 13.55 4.81
CA TYR A 175 21.58 13.49 5.90
C TYR A 175 20.46 14.54 5.80
N ASP A 176 20.76 15.76 5.37
CA ASP A 176 19.72 16.79 5.18
C ASP A 176 18.67 16.36 4.14
N ARG A 177 19.13 15.75 3.04
CA ARG A 177 18.22 15.19 2.04
C ARG A 177 17.42 14.00 2.58
N ALA A 178 18.06 13.14 3.36
CA ALA A 178 17.36 12.02 4.00
C ALA A 178 16.23 12.51 4.92
N LEU A 179 16.48 13.55 5.72
CA LEU A 179 15.47 14.19 6.57
C LEU A 179 14.34 14.82 5.75
N GLU A 180 14.67 15.52 4.66
CA GLU A 180 13.67 16.11 3.75
C GLU A 180 12.70 15.04 3.25
N TYR A 181 13.22 13.94 2.66
CA TYR A 181 12.38 12.88 2.11
C TYR A 181 11.62 12.10 3.18
N SER A 182 12.21 11.87 4.36
CA SER A 182 11.52 11.30 5.50
C SER A 182 10.30 12.12 5.93
N ARG A 183 10.47 13.45 6.05
CA ARG A 183 9.37 14.37 6.38
C ARG A 183 8.28 14.38 5.30
N ARG A 184 8.68 14.32 4.02
CA ARG A 184 7.72 14.21 2.90
C ARG A 184 6.93 12.90 2.97
N ALA A 185 7.54 11.77 3.30
CA ALA A 185 6.85 10.50 3.50
C ALA A 185 5.82 10.61 4.63
N LEU A 186 6.21 11.15 5.80
CA LEU A 186 5.31 11.37 6.94
C LEU A 186 4.19 12.38 6.66
N LYS A 187 4.42 13.32 5.74
CA LYS A 187 3.37 14.26 5.30
C LYS A 187 2.25 13.54 4.53
N ILE A 188 2.54 12.44 3.87
CA ILE A 188 1.51 11.61 3.21
C ILE A 188 0.95 10.60 4.19
N ASN A 189 1.81 9.76 4.78
CA ASN A 189 1.42 8.75 5.76
C ASN A 189 2.07 9.06 7.13
N PRO A 190 1.32 9.66 8.07
CA PRO A 190 1.85 9.99 9.39
C PRO A 190 2.05 8.76 10.30
N ASN A 191 1.63 7.56 9.87
CA ASN A 191 1.68 6.35 10.71
C ASN A 191 2.97 5.54 10.54
N MET A 192 3.95 6.06 9.78
CA MET A 192 5.23 5.38 9.52
C MET A 192 6.20 5.51 10.69
N ASP A 193 6.01 4.75 11.78
CA ASP A 193 6.84 4.81 12.98
C ASP A 193 8.32 4.53 12.71
N ALA A 194 8.62 3.63 11.80
CA ALA A 194 10.00 3.35 11.40
C ALA A 194 10.68 4.59 10.79
N VAL A 195 9.94 5.37 9.99
CA VAL A 195 10.47 6.62 9.41
C VAL A 195 10.67 7.69 10.48
N ARG A 196 9.77 7.79 11.48
CA ARG A 196 9.96 8.68 12.64
C ARG A 196 11.23 8.35 13.41
N ARG A 197 11.41 7.08 13.77
CA ARG A 197 12.65 6.63 14.46
C ARG A 197 13.91 6.90 13.63
N ASN A 198 13.83 6.76 12.31
CA ASN A 198 14.98 7.07 11.44
C ASN A 198 15.30 8.57 11.41
N ILE A 199 14.32 9.46 11.49
CA ILE A 199 14.57 10.90 11.63
C ILE A 199 15.37 11.18 12.90
N ASP A 200 14.96 10.65 14.05
CA ASP A 200 15.67 10.83 15.34
C ASP A 200 17.13 10.35 15.26
N LEU A 201 17.34 9.20 14.60
CA LEU A 201 18.71 8.68 14.39
C LEU A 201 19.55 9.58 13.48
N ILE A 202 18.96 10.09 12.39
CA ILE A 202 19.67 10.96 11.44
C ILE A 202 19.99 12.31 12.09
N ASP A 203 19.05 12.89 12.86
CA ASP A 203 19.29 14.13 13.60
C ASP A 203 20.48 13.96 14.59
N GLY A 204 20.56 12.82 15.28
CA GLY A 204 21.70 12.46 16.12
C GLY A 204 23.04 12.41 15.35
N LEU A 205 23.05 11.84 14.13
CA LEU A 205 24.24 11.79 13.27
C LEU A 205 24.66 13.18 12.80
N VAL A 206 23.71 14.05 12.46
CA VAL A 206 23.98 15.44 12.06
C VAL A 206 24.61 16.21 13.22
N GLU A 207 24.07 16.10 14.41
CA GLU A 207 24.59 16.72 15.62
C GLU A 207 26.01 16.24 15.93
N GLN A 208 26.27 14.93 15.88
CA GLN A 208 27.59 14.36 16.11
C GLN A 208 28.61 14.90 15.10
N ARG A 209 28.24 14.98 13.81
CA ARG A 209 29.12 15.52 12.75
C ARG A 209 29.46 16.99 12.99
N ARG A 210 28.50 17.81 13.40
CA ARG A 210 28.72 19.23 13.75
C ARG A 210 29.74 19.39 14.88
N ARG A 211 29.66 18.54 15.93
CA ARG A 211 30.61 18.57 17.07
C ARG A 211 32.04 18.18 16.68
N GLN A 212 32.21 17.35 15.65
CA GLN A 212 33.53 16.91 15.19
C GLN A 212 34.20 17.93 14.24
N THR A 213 33.46 18.92 13.75
CA THR A 213 33.96 19.91 12.79
C THR A 213 34.33 21.25 13.44
N ILE A 214 34.12 21.36 14.77
CA ILE A 214 34.54 22.47 15.64
C ILE A 214 35.83 22.10 16.37
#